data_c11487709043b8fc8ee02b626fe60185
#
_entry.id   c11487709043b8fc8ee02b626fe60185
#
_cell.length_a   1.000
_cell.length_b   1.000
_cell.length_c   1.000
_cell.angle_alpha   90.00
_cell.angle_beta   90.00
_cell.angle_gamma   90.00
#
_symmetry.space_group_name_H-M   'P 1'
#
loop_
_entity.id
_entity.type
_entity.pdbx_description
1 polymer ?
#
loop_
_entity_poly.entity_id
_entity_poly.type
_entity_poly.pdbx_seq_one_letter_code
_entity_poly.pdbx_strand_id
1 'polypeptide(L)'
;MPESELARTPSEISVASSEESVTPRIGRTTPLPLTTRPSCYSSSSSCDIEISGTNFSEEEELIVKLKSSQIHEQEEALVSLRKMTRTLEETRVRLCTPRLLSVLKSLISSRYSSLQVNAVAALVNLSLEKQNKVKIVRSGIIPPLIDVLRGGFPESRDHAAGALFSLSLDDQNKTAIGVLGALPPLLHALRSDSERTRHDSALALYHLSLVQSNRVKMIKLGVVQILLGMVKSGHMLGRVMLVLCNLAASGEGRAAMLDGGAVECFISFLNQGEFESEATRESCVAALYGLSYGGLRFKGLAKEAGAEEALMKLEEKGSENAKKKVRRILEVLREKHEEDEDINWEELLNSDDDLSRTQGQAGGRTGSSSC
;
A
#
# COMPACT_ATOMS: atom_id res chain seq x y z
N MET A 1 19.24 73.73 3.12
CA MET A 1 20.00 73.31 1.96
C MET A 1 21.41 72.92 2.39
N PRO A 2 21.96 71.77 2.00
CA PRO A 2 21.41 70.52 1.47
C PRO A 2 21.71 69.33 2.42
N GLU A 3 20.89 68.42 2.48
CA GLU A 3 20.83 67.02 2.11
C GLU A 3 22.07 66.16 2.30
N SER A 4 21.99 65.24 3.25
CA SER A 4 22.93 64.13 3.51
C SER A 4 22.36 62.87 2.95
N GLU A 5 23.01 62.34 1.95
CA GLU A 5 22.80 61.01 1.35
C GLU A 5 23.38 59.91 2.25
N LEU A 6 22.53 59.03 2.74
CA LEU A 6 22.93 57.82 3.49
C LEU A 6 23.00 56.65 2.53
N ALA A 7 24.24 56.10 2.41
CA ALA A 7 24.56 54.90 1.66
C ALA A 7 23.81 53.69 2.17
N ARG A 8 23.12 52.98 1.26
CA ARG A 8 22.53 51.65 1.49
C ARG A 8 23.59 50.59 1.18
N THR A 9 23.86 49.77 2.13
CA THR A 9 24.62 48.50 1.97
C THR A 9 23.80 47.47 1.21
N PRO A 10 24.39 46.59 0.34
CA PRO A 10 23.67 45.55 -0.35
C PRO A 10 23.39 44.37 0.60
N SER A 11 22.13 44.02 0.75
CA SER A 11 21.70 42.81 1.44
C SER A 11 22.07 41.58 0.66
N GLU A 12 22.58 40.59 1.37
CA GLU A 12 22.92 39.25 0.92
C GLU A 12 21.72 38.59 0.25
N ILE A 13 21.92 38.16 -1.01
CA ILE A 13 20.99 37.32 -1.73
C ILE A 13 21.22 35.89 -1.25
N SER A 14 20.36 35.43 -0.34
CA SER A 14 20.25 34.04 0.04
C SER A 14 19.62 33.26 -1.13
N VAL A 15 20.43 32.53 -1.87
CA VAL A 15 19.97 31.59 -2.89
C VAL A 15 19.43 30.35 -2.17
N ALA A 16 18.15 30.34 -1.90
CA ALA A 16 17.42 29.13 -1.54
C ALA A 16 17.24 28.29 -2.80
N SER A 17 18.11 27.31 -2.99
CA SER A 17 17.92 26.23 -3.96
C SER A 17 16.81 25.32 -3.46
N SER A 18 15.57 25.64 -3.79
CA SER A 18 14.45 24.72 -3.73
C SER A 18 14.56 23.79 -4.93
N GLU A 19 15.21 22.65 -4.75
CA GLU A 19 15.01 21.48 -5.61
C GLU A 19 13.55 21.01 -5.41
N GLU A 20 12.63 21.60 -6.14
CA GLU A 20 11.34 20.98 -6.39
C GLU A 20 11.59 19.68 -7.17
N SER A 21 11.60 18.56 -6.45
CA SER A 21 11.51 17.25 -7.06
C SER A 21 10.17 17.18 -7.79
N VAL A 22 10.19 17.40 -9.09
CA VAL A 22 9.06 17.19 -9.99
C VAL A 22 8.78 15.70 -10.02
N THR A 23 8.03 15.20 -9.03
CA THR A 23 7.47 13.87 -9.10
C THR A 23 6.41 13.89 -10.20
N PRO A 24 6.57 13.10 -11.29
CA PRO A 24 5.55 13.06 -12.32
C PRO A 24 4.24 12.59 -11.69
N ARG A 25 3.21 13.41 -11.75
CA ARG A 25 1.86 12.99 -11.42
C ARG A 25 1.45 11.97 -12.48
N ILE A 26 1.65 10.69 -12.18
CA ILE A 26 1.05 9.60 -12.94
C ILE A 26 -0.45 9.90 -12.93
N GLY A 27 -1.00 10.30 -14.08
CA GLY A 27 -2.40 10.69 -14.20
C GLY A 27 -3.26 9.59 -13.56
N ARG A 28 -4.25 9.99 -12.74
CA ARG A 28 -5.16 9.04 -12.11
C ARG A 28 -5.69 8.10 -13.19
N THR A 29 -5.24 6.85 -13.16
CA THR A 29 -5.96 5.77 -13.82
C THR A 29 -7.35 5.79 -13.23
N THR A 30 -8.39 5.64 -14.04
CA THR A 30 -9.71 5.38 -13.51
C THR A 30 -9.57 4.13 -12.65
N PRO A 31 -9.65 4.25 -11.32
CA PRO A 31 -9.42 3.09 -10.49
C PRO A 31 -10.53 2.10 -10.77
N LEU A 32 -10.20 0.81 -10.77
CA LEU A 32 -11.19 -0.22 -10.46
C LEU A 32 -12.06 0.31 -9.32
N PRO A 33 -13.40 0.09 -9.33
CA PRO A 33 -14.24 0.51 -8.22
C PRO A 33 -13.72 -0.15 -6.95
N LEU A 34 -12.82 0.57 -6.27
CA LEU A 34 -12.24 0.13 -5.01
C LEU A 34 -13.34 0.21 -3.99
N THR A 35 -13.73 -0.93 -3.45
CA THR A 35 -14.69 -0.95 -2.35
C THR A 35 -14.11 -0.17 -1.19
N THR A 36 -14.89 0.70 -0.59
CA THR A 36 -14.51 1.43 0.62
C THR A 36 -14.83 0.64 1.89
N ARG A 37 -15.39 -0.56 1.72
CA ARG A 37 -15.77 -1.45 2.82
C ARG A 37 -14.96 -2.74 2.80
N PRO A 38 -14.51 -3.22 3.96
CA PRO A 38 -13.86 -4.51 4.09
C PRO A 38 -14.71 -5.65 3.55
N SER A 39 -14.08 -6.65 2.92
CA SER A 39 -14.77 -7.81 2.35
C SER A 39 -15.40 -8.71 3.40
N CYS A 40 -14.92 -8.65 4.65
CA CYS A 40 -15.54 -9.33 5.79
C CYS A 40 -16.86 -8.67 6.26
N TYR A 41 -17.18 -7.46 5.75
CA TYR A 41 -18.42 -6.77 6.03
C TYR A 41 -19.47 -7.10 4.95
N SER A 42 -20.26 -8.14 5.16
CA SER A 42 -21.41 -8.45 4.30
C SER A 42 -22.68 -7.78 4.81
N SER A 43 -23.40 -7.08 3.94
CA SER A 43 -24.64 -6.35 4.27
C SER A 43 -25.88 -7.23 4.23
N SER A 44 -25.82 -8.48 4.67
CA SER A 44 -27.00 -9.35 4.71
C SER A 44 -27.74 -9.24 6.04
N SER A 45 -29.03 -8.99 5.93
CA SER A 45 -30.07 -9.02 6.95
C SER A 45 -30.34 -7.72 7.70
N SER A 46 -31.39 -7.04 7.26
CA SER A 46 -32.14 -6.09 8.05
C SER A 46 -32.89 -6.85 9.16
N CYS A 47 -32.44 -6.66 10.41
CA CYS A 47 -33.27 -6.98 11.55
C CYS A 47 -33.61 -5.63 12.20
N ASP A 48 -34.89 -5.30 12.18
CA ASP A 48 -35.41 -4.12 12.87
C ASP A 48 -35.16 -4.27 14.37
N ILE A 49 -34.35 -3.36 14.90
CA ILE A 49 -34.09 -3.24 16.35
C ILE A 49 -34.69 -1.93 16.78
N GLU A 50 -35.79 -1.99 17.51
CA GLU A 50 -36.32 -0.82 18.20
C GLU A 50 -35.31 -0.37 19.28
N ILE A 51 -34.94 0.91 19.21
CA ILE A 51 -34.01 1.52 20.16
C ILE A 51 -34.80 2.44 21.06
N SER A 52 -34.95 2.03 22.31
CA SER A 52 -35.40 2.94 23.37
C SER A 52 -34.20 3.69 23.91
N GLY A 53 -34.34 5.02 24.01
CA GLY A 53 -33.24 5.90 24.37
C GLY A 53 -32.92 5.94 25.86
N THR A 54 -31.72 5.46 26.22
CA THR A 54 -31.01 5.83 27.45
C THR A 54 -29.50 5.73 27.23
N ASN A 55 -28.89 6.88 26.88
CA ASN A 55 -27.60 6.88 26.16
C ASN A 55 -26.33 6.61 27.02
N PHE A 56 -26.31 6.88 28.31
CA PHE A 56 -25.12 6.69 29.17
C PHE A 56 -25.16 5.34 29.94
N SER A 57 -26.33 4.84 30.26
CA SER A 57 -26.51 3.58 30.98
C SER A 57 -26.09 2.38 30.15
N GLU A 58 -26.35 2.39 28.82
CA GLU A 58 -26.07 1.26 27.92
C GLU A 58 -24.56 1.04 27.70
N GLU A 59 -23.75 2.11 27.54
CA GLU A 59 -22.30 1.99 27.37
C GLU A 59 -21.65 1.46 28.65
N GLU A 60 -22.08 1.95 29.83
CA GLU A 60 -21.53 1.53 31.11
C GLU A 60 -21.85 0.05 31.37
N GLU A 61 -23.09 -0.38 31.17
CA GLU A 61 -23.51 -1.78 31.33
C GLU A 61 -22.71 -2.69 30.35
N LEU A 62 -22.55 -2.27 29.10
CA LEU A 62 -21.77 -2.99 28.11
C LEU A 62 -20.32 -3.14 28.55
N ILE A 63 -19.67 -2.07 29.02
CA ILE A 63 -18.29 -2.09 29.49
C ILE A 63 -18.13 -2.99 30.72
N VAL A 64 -19.09 -2.97 31.66
CA VAL A 64 -19.08 -3.85 32.83
C VAL A 64 -19.09 -5.32 32.39
N LYS A 65 -20.02 -5.72 31.51
CA LYS A 65 -20.09 -7.09 30.95
C LYS A 65 -18.83 -7.48 30.20
N LEU A 66 -18.27 -6.58 29.37
CA LEU A 66 -17.03 -6.83 28.62
C LEU A 66 -15.80 -7.01 29.53
N LYS A 67 -15.83 -6.48 30.75
CA LYS A 67 -14.77 -6.63 31.78
C LYS A 67 -15.04 -7.76 32.76
N SER A 68 -16.17 -8.45 32.67
CA SER A 68 -16.50 -9.55 33.54
C SER A 68 -15.41 -10.63 33.54
N SER A 69 -15.25 -11.34 34.63
CA SER A 69 -14.42 -12.54 34.73
C SER A 69 -15.05 -13.76 34.03
N GLN A 70 -16.34 -13.70 33.72
CA GLN A 70 -17.10 -14.76 33.08
C GLN A 70 -17.00 -14.63 31.57
N ILE A 71 -16.41 -15.63 30.90
CA ILE A 71 -16.21 -15.64 29.46
C ILE A 71 -17.54 -15.53 28.69
N HIS A 72 -18.58 -16.18 29.20
CA HIS A 72 -19.92 -16.16 28.61
C HIS A 72 -20.51 -14.73 28.58
N GLU A 73 -20.40 -13.98 29.67
CA GLU A 73 -20.86 -12.59 29.71
C GLU A 73 -20.09 -11.68 28.76
N GLN A 74 -18.76 -11.86 28.63
CA GLN A 74 -17.95 -11.16 27.65
C GLN A 74 -18.39 -11.48 26.23
N GLU A 75 -18.68 -12.76 25.95
CA GLU A 75 -19.11 -13.21 24.63
C GLU A 75 -20.47 -12.62 24.24
N GLU A 76 -21.47 -12.70 25.11
CA GLU A 76 -22.78 -12.08 24.88
C GLU A 76 -22.67 -10.57 24.64
N ALA A 77 -21.88 -9.88 25.45
CA ALA A 77 -21.66 -8.45 25.30
C ALA A 77 -20.97 -8.10 23.97
N LEU A 78 -19.99 -8.91 23.54
CA LEU A 78 -19.32 -8.71 22.24
C LEU A 78 -20.26 -8.98 21.06
N VAL A 79 -21.08 -10.03 21.13
CA VAL A 79 -22.09 -10.34 20.11
C VAL A 79 -23.10 -9.19 20.00
N SER A 80 -23.57 -8.67 21.14
CA SER A 80 -24.46 -7.51 21.19
C SER A 80 -23.79 -6.27 20.57
N LEU A 81 -22.55 -5.96 20.98
CA LEU A 81 -21.77 -4.84 20.43
C LEU A 81 -21.58 -4.98 18.90
N ARG A 82 -21.22 -6.18 18.43
CA ARG A 82 -21.06 -6.47 16.99
C ARG A 82 -22.38 -6.23 16.25
N LYS A 83 -23.52 -6.67 16.80
CA LYS A 83 -24.84 -6.49 16.23
C LYS A 83 -25.22 -5.00 16.15
N MET A 84 -25.11 -4.26 17.25
CA MET A 84 -25.44 -2.84 17.30
C MET A 84 -24.58 -2.00 16.34
N THR A 85 -23.27 -2.24 16.32
CA THR A 85 -22.34 -1.49 15.46
C THR A 85 -22.46 -1.87 13.98
N ARG A 86 -23.02 -3.02 13.65
CA ARG A 86 -23.23 -3.44 12.26
C ARG A 86 -24.35 -2.66 11.58
N THR A 87 -25.44 -2.43 12.26
CA THR A 87 -26.67 -1.86 11.68
C THR A 87 -26.74 -0.34 11.81
N LEU A 88 -26.25 0.25 12.90
CA LEU A 88 -26.49 1.63 13.26
C LEU A 88 -25.24 2.49 13.17
N GLU A 89 -25.26 3.45 12.25
CA GLU A 89 -24.16 4.39 12.04
C GLU A 89 -23.90 5.28 13.26
N GLU A 90 -24.97 5.83 13.84
CA GLU A 90 -24.89 6.67 15.04
C GLU A 90 -24.27 5.93 16.23
N THR A 91 -24.61 4.63 16.38
CA THR A 91 -24.05 3.77 17.41
C THR A 91 -22.54 3.57 17.21
N ARG A 92 -22.06 3.42 15.98
CA ARG A 92 -20.63 3.34 15.69
C ARG A 92 -19.87 4.57 16.16
N VAL A 93 -20.46 5.75 15.99
CA VAL A 93 -19.85 7.01 16.44
C VAL A 93 -19.87 7.12 17.95
N ARG A 94 -21.02 6.88 18.55
CA ARG A 94 -21.27 7.01 20.00
C ARG A 94 -20.40 6.05 20.81
N LEU A 95 -20.31 4.79 20.40
CA LEU A 95 -19.56 3.76 21.12
C LEU A 95 -18.05 3.80 20.86
N CYS A 96 -17.54 4.59 19.93
CA CYS A 96 -16.10 4.70 19.70
C CYS A 96 -15.41 5.58 20.74
N THR A 97 -15.48 5.16 22.00
CA THR A 97 -14.89 5.87 23.15
C THR A 97 -13.53 5.29 23.54
N PRO A 98 -12.64 6.06 24.18
CA PRO A 98 -11.37 5.54 24.68
C PRO A 98 -11.54 4.37 25.66
N ARG A 99 -12.62 4.37 26.44
CA ARG A 99 -12.92 3.30 27.42
C ARG A 99 -13.23 2.00 26.68
N LEU A 100 -14.16 2.01 25.71
CA LEU A 100 -14.49 0.82 24.93
C LEU A 100 -13.30 0.33 24.10
N LEU A 101 -12.55 1.24 23.45
CA LEU A 101 -11.37 0.86 22.68
C LEU A 101 -10.29 0.20 23.54
N SER A 102 -10.10 0.63 24.78
CA SER A 102 -9.18 -0.01 25.72
C SER A 102 -9.60 -1.44 26.08
N VAL A 103 -10.91 -1.67 26.27
CA VAL A 103 -11.44 -3.02 26.54
C VAL A 103 -11.33 -3.91 25.29
N LEU A 104 -11.72 -3.42 24.12
CA LEU A 104 -11.59 -4.16 22.89
C LEU A 104 -10.13 -4.55 22.60
N LYS A 105 -9.17 -3.65 22.88
CA LYS A 105 -7.74 -3.93 22.74
C LYS A 105 -7.30 -5.17 23.52
N SER A 106 -7.80 -5.38 24.75
CA SER A 106 -7.49 -6.58 25.53
C SER A 106 -8.19 -7.84 24.98
N LEU A 107 -9.45 -7.71 24.53
CA LEU A 107 -10.24 -8.82 24.01
C LEU A 107 -9.77 -9.30 22.64
N ILE A 108 -9.21 -8.41 21.81
CA ILE A 108 -8.56 -8.77 20.53
C ILE A 108 -7.39 -9.74 20.74
N SER A 109 -6.69 -9.63 21.87
CA SER A 109 -5.58 -10.55 22.21
C SER A 109 -6.05 -11.80 22.96
N SER A 110 -7.35 -12.05 23.01
CA SER A 110 -7.91 -13.20 23.73
C SER A 110 -7.50 -14.54 23.10
N ARG A 111 -7.25 -15.53 23.94
CA ARG A 111 -7.03 -16.92 23.52
C ARG A 111 -8.34 -17.68 23.18
N TYR A 112 -9.48 -17.08 23.44
CA TYR A 112 -10.78 -17.65 23.12
C TYR A 112 -11.24 -17.14 21.77
N SER A 113 -11.53 -18.09 20.86
CA SER A 113 -11.88 -17.77 19.47
C SER A 113 -13.09 -16.85 19.36
N SER A 114 -14.15 -17.15 20.10
CA SER A 114 -15.39 -16.36 20.08
C SER A 114 -15.16 -14.89 20.51
N LEU A 115 -14.34 -14.68 21.55
CA LEU A 115 -14.01 -13.34 22.02
C LEU A 115 -13.15 -12.59 20.99
N GLN A 116 -12.09 -13.24 20.49
CA GLN A 116 -11.20 -12.62 19.50
C GLN A 116 -11.95 -12.24 18.22
N VAL A 117 -12.72 -13.16 17.65
CA VAL A 117 -13.50 -12.94 16.42
C VAL A 117 -14.48 -11.78 16.60
N ASN A 118 -15.30 -11.82 17.65
CA ASN A 118 -16.33 -10.79 17.86
C ASN A 118 -15.73 -9.42 18.21
N ALA A 119 -14.62 -9.37 18.96
CA ALA A 119 -13.92 -8.13 19.27
C ALA A 119 -13.34 -7.47 18.02
N VAL A 120 -12.65 -8.25 17.15
CA VAL A 120 -12.09 -7.71 15.90
C VAL A 120 -13.21 -7.32 14.94
N ALA A 121 -14.30 -8.11 14.85
CA ALA A 121 -15.45 -7.78 14.01
C ALA A 121 -16.15 -6.48 14.45
N ALA A 122 -16.34 -6.29 15.76
CA ALA A 122 -16.89 -5.05 16.30
C ALA A 122 -15.98 -3.85 15.96
N LEU A 123 -14.65 -4.03 16.05
CA LEU A 123 -13.69 -3.01 15.66
C LEU A 123 -13.78 -2.66 14.17
N VAL A 124 -13.95 -3.66 13.28
CA VAL A 124 -14.20 -3.41 11.85
C VAL A 124 -15.41 -2.49 11.70
N ASN A 125 -16.52 -2.82 12.36
CA ASN A 125 -17.74 -2.01 12.28
C ASN A 125 -17.49 -0.56 12.73
N LEU A 126 -16.84 -0.37 13.88
CA LEU A 126 -16.48 0.96 14.39
C LEU A 126 -15.58 1.73 13.40
N SER A 127 -14.67 1.03 12.72
CA SER A 127 -13.74 1.62 11.76
C SER A 127 -14.38 2.09 10.45
N LEU A 128 -15.63 1.70 10.16
CA LEU A 128 -16.34 2.17 8.96
C LEU A 128 -16.57 3.67 9.00
N GLU A 129 -16.76 4.24 10.19
CA GLU A 129 -16.97 5.68 10.34
C GLU A 129 -15.66 6.47 10.22
N LYS A 130 -15.66 7.46 9.33
CA LYS A 130 -14.49 8.28 9.05
C LYS A 130 -13.91 8.91 10.31
N GLN A 131 -14.75 9.50 11.15
CA GLN A 131 -14.35 10.18 12.38
C GLN A 131 -13.77 9.26 13.46
N ASN A 132 -14.00 7.94 13.36
CA ASN A 132 -13.48 6.95 14.29
C ASN A 132 -12.08 6.48 13.93
N LYS A 133 -11.71 6.50 12.64
CA LYS A 133 -10.47 5.89 12.15
C LYS A 133 -9.22 6.38 12.88
N VAL A 134 -9.10 7.68 13.05
CA VAL A 134 -7.95 8.29 13.76
C VAL A 134 -7.98 7.97 15.26
N LYS A 135 -9.16 7.99 15.89
CA LYS A 135 -9.34 7.64 17.31
C LYS A 135 -8.88 6.20 17.57
N ILE A 136 -9.28 5.27 16.68
CA ILE A 136 -8.93 3.84 16.78
C ILE A 136 -7.41 3.66 16.66
N VAL A 137 -6.74 4.27 15.69
CA VAL A 137 -5.28 4.14 15.54
C VAL A 137 -4.56 4.73 16.75
N ARG A 138 -4.99 5.89 17.25
CA ARG A 138 -4.40 6.55 18.45
C ARG A 138 -4.60 5.76 19.73
N SER A 139 -5.61 4.88 19.82
CA SER A 139 -5.83 4.03 20.99
C SER A 139 -4.76 2.94 21.17
N GLY A 140 -3.86 2.78 20.19
CA GLY A 140 -2.81 1.77 20.23
C GLY A 140 -3.31 0.35 19.92
N ILE A 141 -4.37 0.22 19.12
CA ILE A 141 -4.99 -1.06 18.76
C ILE A 141 -4.28 -1.74 17.58
N ILE A 142 -3.44 -1.01 16.83
CA ILE A 142 -2.76 -1.53 15.64
C ILE A 142 -1.83 -2.71 15.95
N PRO A 143 -0.93 -2.68 16.98
CA PRO A 143 -0.10 -3.83 17.28
C PRO A 143 -0.89 -5.12 17.55
N PRO A 144 -1.91 -5.17 18.42
CA PRO A 144 -2.71 -6.39 18.59
C PRO A 144 -3.45 -6.83 17.32
N LEU A 145 -3.89 -5.92 16.43
CA LEU A 145 -4.43 -6.31 15.12
C LEU A 145 -3.40 -6.97 14.23
N ILE A 146 -2.16 -6.50 14.25
CA ILE A 146 -1.04 -7.10 13.54
C ILE A 146 -0.78 -8.52 14.05
N ASP A 147 -0.81 -8.72 15.36
CA ASP A 147 -0.60 -10.03 15.97
C ASP A 147 -1.74 -11.00 15.60
N VAL A 148 -2.98 -10.53 15.58
CA VAL A 148 -4.11 -11.33 15.09
C VAL A 148 -3.96 -11.68 13.61
N LEU A 149 -3.54 -10.75 12.75
CA LEU A 149 -3.30 -11.04 11.33
C LEU A 149 -2.23 -12.12 11.13
N ARG A 150 -1.20 -12.15 11.98
CA ARG A 150 -0.11 -13.14 11.93
C ARG A 150 -0.51 -14.53 12.41
N GLY A 151 -1.20 -14.62 13.53
CA GLY A 151 -1.40 -15.87 14.23
C GLY A 151 -2.75 -16.05 14.92
N GLY A 152 -3.73 -15.18 14.66
CA GLY A 152 -5.08 -15.30 15.19
C GLY A 152 -5.88 -16.43 14.54
N PHE A 153 -7.08 -16.65 15.06
CA PHE A 153 -8.03 -17.60 14.47
C PHE A 153 -8.38 -17.22 13.02
N PRO A 154 -8.70 -18.15 12.13
CA PRO A 154 -8.93 -17.87 10.71
C PRO A 154 -9.89 -16.71 10.45
N GLU A 155 -11.08 -16.74 11.07
CA GLU A 155 -12.06 -15.67 10.94
C GLU A 155 -11.56 -14.33 11.52
N SER A 156 -10.80 -14.38 12.61
CA SER A 156 -10.19 -13.18 13.21
C SER A 156 -9.16 -12.54 12.28
N ARG A 157 -8.41 -13.33 11.50
CA ARG A 157 -7.45 -12.82 10.50
C ARG A 157 -8.17 -12.08 9.38
N ASP A 158 -9.31 -12.59 8.90
CA ASP A 158 -10.14 -11.90 7.92
C ASP A 158 -10.58 -10.52 8.44
N HIS A 159 -11.09 -10.48 9.67
CA HIS A 159 -11.50 -9.23 10.28
C HIS A 159 -10.30 -8.29 10.55
N ALA A 160 -9.14 -8.82 10.92
CA ALA A 160 -7.95 -8.00 11.16
C ALA A 160 -7.43 -7.35 9.85
N ALA A 161 -7.40 -8.09 8.75
CA ALA A 161 -7.10 -7.54 7.43
C ALA A 161 -8.09 -6.44 7.04
N GLY A 162 -9.40 -6.69 7.24
CA GLY A 162 -10.46 -5.72 6.98
C GLY A 162 -10.37 -4.47 7.85
N ALA A 163 -10.00 -4.59 9.13
CA ALA A 163 -9.80 -3.45 10.02
C ALA A 163 -8.59 -2.61 9.56
N LEU A 164 -7.46 -3.24 9.26
CA LEU A 164 -6.26 -2.54 8.76
C LEU A 164 -6.54 -1.84 7.42
N PHE A 165 -7.29 -2.47 6.51
CA PHE A 165 -7.74 -1.83 5.28
C PHE A 165 -8.63 -0.61 5.58
N SER A 166 -9.70 -0.78 6.36
CA SER A 166 -10.60 0.32 6.70
C SER A 166 -9.87 1.50 7.34
N LEU A 167 -8.94 1.24 8.27
CA LEU A 167 -8.15 2.28 8.93
C LEU A 167 -7.15 2.96 8.00
N SER A 168 -6.62 2.25 6.99
CA SER A 168 -5.70 2.80 6.00
C SER A 168 -6.35 3.73 4.98
N LEU A 169 -7.68 3.80 4.93
CA LEU A 169 -8.42 4.75 4.09
C LEU A 169 -8.20 6.21 4.52
N ASP A 170 -7.90 6.44 5.80
CA ASP A 170 -7.64 7.78 6.32
C ASP A 170 -6.17 8.15 6.17
N ASP A 171 -5.90 9.31 5.55
CA ASP A 171 -4.54 9.75 5.24
C ASP A 171 -3.68 9.96 6.50
N GLN A 172 -4.27 10.40 7.60
CA GLN A 172 -3.56 10.61 8.86
C GLN A 172 -3.05 9.29 9.48
N ASN A 173 -3.66 8.18 9.13
CA ASN A 173 -3.33 6.86 9.68
C ASN A 173 -2.23 6.13 8.89
N LYS A 174 -2.06 6.43 7.60
CA LYS A 174 -1.22 5.63 6.68
C LYS A 174 0.23 5.52 7.15
N THR A 175 0.82 6.63 7.54
CA THR A 175 2.20 6.64 8.06
C THR A 175 2.31 5.86 9.36
N ALA A 176 1.39 6.09 10.31
CA ALA A 176 1.39 5.42 11.60
C ALA A 176 1.25 3.90 11.46
N ILE A 177 0.31 3.41 10.63
CA ILE A 177 0.11 1.99 10.37
C ILE A 177 1.37 1.35 9.80
N GLY A 178 2.05 2.01 8.84
CA GLY A 178 3.31 1.54 8.28
C GLY A 178 4.49 1.55 9.26
N VAL A 179 4.54 2.55 10.17
CA VAL A 179 5.57 2.62 11.23
C VAL A 179 5.37 1.55 12.28
N LEU A 180 4.12 1.27 12.66
CA LEU A 180 3.76 0.25 13.64
C LEU A 180 3.96 -1.18 13.16
N GLY A 181 4.42 -1.39 11.92
CA GLY A 181 4.86 -2.69 11.43
C GLY A 181 3.79 -3.51 10.72
N ALA A 182 2.74 -2.90 10.18
CA ALA A 182 1.69 -3.61 9.47
C ALA A 182 2.10 -4.12 8.08
N LEU A 183 3.14 -3.54 7.45
CA LEU A 183 3.53 -3.88 6.07
C LEU A 183 3.94 -5.35 5.90
N PRO A 184 4.88 -5.93 6.69
CA PRO A 184 5.28 -7.33 6.51
C PRO A 184 4.12 -8.33 6.67
N PRO A 185 3.27 -8.26 7.71
CA PRO A 185 2.15 -9.19 7.84
C PRO A 185 1.10 -9.02 6.74
N LEU A 186 0.84 -7.80 6.25
CA LEU A 186 -0.04 -7.58 5.10
C LEU A 186 0.52 -8.18 3.81
N LEU A 187 1.84 -8.08 3.57
CA LEU A 187 2.51 -8.73 2.44
C LEU A 187 2.42 -10.25 2.54
N HIS A 188 2.63 -10.81 3.72
CA HIS A 188 2.47 -12.25 3.94
C HIS A 188 1.03 -12.70 3.69
N ALA A 189 0.06 -11.90 4.13
CA ALA A 189 -1.37 -12.19 4.00
C ALA A 189 -1.88 -12.21 2.54
N LEU A 190 -1.13 -11.66 1.57
CA LEU A 190 -1.43 -11.82 0.14
C LEU A 190 -1.40 -13.28 -0.34
N ARG A 191 -0.76 -14.17 0.42
CA ARG A 191 -0.68 -15.61 0.15
C ARG A 191 -1.58 -16.44 1.06
N SER A 192 -2.49 -15.81 1.82
CA SER A 192 -3.44 -16.50 2.69
C SER A 192 -4.39 -17.39 1.88
N ASP A 193 -4.84 -18.50 2.45
CA ASP A 193 -5.88 -19.33 1.86
C ASP A 193 -7.23 -18.61 1.79
N SER A 194 -7.51 -17.69 2.74
CA SER A 194 -8.71 -16.88 2.75
C SER A 194 -8.66 -15.79 1.66
N GLU A 195 -9.61 -15.84 0.74
CA GLU A 195 -9.78 -14.80 -0.28
C GLU A 195 -10.05 -13.42 0.35
N ARG A 196 -10.83 -13.37 1.42
CA ARG A 196 -11.12 -12.13 2.15
C ARG A 196 -9.86 -11.50 2.71
N THR A 197 -9.03 -12.30 3.37
CA THR A 197 -7.73 -11.84 3.90
C THR A 197 -6.84 -11.33 2.77
N ARG A 198 -6.71 -12.06 1.65
CA ARG A 198 -5.91 -11.60 0.49
C ARG A 198 -6.43 -10.27 -0.06
N HIS A 199 -7.74 -10.18 -0.29
CA HIS A 199 -8.39 -9.00 -0.85
C HIS A 199 -8.17 -7.76 0.01
N ASP A 200 -8.50 -7.82 1.30
CA ASP A 200 -8.40 -6.67 2.20
C ASP A 200 -6.96 -6.28 2.46
N SER A 201 -6.02 -7.26 2.52
CA SER A 201 -4.59 -6.98 2.64
C SER A 201 -4.03 -6.25 1.40
N ALA A 202 -4.45 -6.64 0.20
CA ALA A 202 -4.03 -5.96 -1.03
C ALA A 202 -4.54 -4.51 -1.07
N LEU A 203 -5.78 -4.27 -0.66
CA LEU A 203 -6.34 -2.92 -0.56
C LEU A 203 -5.65 -2.08 0.52
N ALA A 204 -5.34 -2.66 1.68
CA ALA A 204 -4.56 -1.99 2.71
C ALA A 204 -3.18 -1.58 2.19
N LEU A 205 -2.46 -2.50 1.52
CA LEU A 205 -1.15 -2.22 0.92
C LEU A 205 -1.24 -1.13 -0.16
N TYR A 206 -2.29 -1.14 -0.99
CA TYR A 206 -2.51 -0.08 -1.96
C TYR A 206 -2.63 1.29 -1.27
N HIS A 207 -3.51 1.43 -0.26
CA HIS A 207 -3.67 2.70 0.44
C HIS A 207 -2.41 3.12 1.19
N LEU A 208 -1.69 2.19 1.81
CA LEU A 208 -0.43 2.46 2.50
C LEU A 208 0.68 2.87 1.53
N SER A 209 0.70 2.34 0.30
CA SER A 209 1.68 2.70 -0.74
C SER A 209 1.52 4.11 -1.30
N LEU A 210 0.41 4.80 -1.03
CA LEU A 210 0.24 6.21 -1.38
C LEU A 210 1.22 7.13 -0.65
N VAL A 211 1.77 6.68 0.48
CA VAL A 211 2.74 7.44 1.30
C VAL A 211 4.17 7.02 0.96
N GLN A 212 5.04 7.98 0.64
CA GLN A 212 6.42 7.72 0.22
C GLN A 212 7.22 6.92 1.25
N SER A 213 7.14 7.25 2.54
CA SER A 213 7.87 6.52 3.59
C SER A 213 7.48 5.04 3.68
N ASN A 214 6.22 4.70 3.36
CA ASN A 214 5.77 3.33 3.28
C ASN A 214 6.29 2.64 2.01
N ARG A 215 6.31 3.33 0.85
CA ARG A 215 6.91 2.78 -0.39
C ARG A 215 8.36 2.37 -0.18
N VAL A 216 9.17 3.24 0.41
CA VAL A 216 10.57 2.93 0.73
C VAL A 216 10.69 1.67 1.61
N LYS A 217 9.85 1.55 2.64
CA LYS A 217 9.81 0.35 3.48
C LYS A 217 9.38 -0.90 2.70
N MET A 218 8.36 -0.78 1.86
CA MET A 218 7.87 -1.89 1.04
C MET A 218 8.96 -2.39 0.08
N ILE A 219 9.71 -1.47 -0.56
CA ILE A 219 10.82 -1.83 -1.45
C ILE A 219 11.89 -2.60 -0.68
N LYS A 220 12.30 -2.10 0.50
CA LYS A 220 13.26 -2.79 1.39
C LYS A 220 12.79 -4.17 1.86
N LEU A 221 11.50 -4.41 1.89
CA LEU A 221 10.88 -5.71 2.20
C LEU A 221 10.80 -6.65 0.99
N GLY A 222 11.34 -6.27 -0.17
CA GLY A 222 11.31 -7.08 -1.38
C GLY A 222 9.92 -7.20 -2.01
N VAL A 223 9.04 -6.21 -1.80
CA VAL A 223 7.65 -6.25 -2.31
C VAL A 223 7.59 -6.41 -3.82
N VAL A 224 8.54 -5.84 -4.57
CA VAL A 224 8.55 -5.89 -6.04
C VAL A 224 8.54 -7.33 -6.54
N GLN A 225 9.45 -8.18 -6.02
CA GLN A 225 9.55 -9.58 -6.43
C GLN A 225 8.27 -10.37 -6.08
N ILE A 226 7.68 -10.09 -4.92
CA ILE A 226 6.42 -10.73 -4.50
C ILE A 226 5.30 -10.37 -5.48
N LEU A 227 5.13 -9.08 -5.79
CA LEU A 227 4.06 -8.60 -6.66
C LEU A 227 4.26 -9.01 -8.11
N LEU A 228 5.49 -8.97 -8.65
CA LEU A 228 5.77 -9.47 -9.99
C LEU A 228 5.53 -10.97 -10.11
N GLY A 229 5.85 -11.76 -9.08
CA GLY A 229 5.49 -13.17 -9.02
C GLY A 229 3.97 -13.39 -9.08
N MET A 230 3.19 -12.53 -8.43
CA MET A 230 1.72 -12.58 -8.48
C MET A 230 1.18 -12.19 -9.86
N VAL A 231 1.80 -11.22 -10.54
CA VAL A 231 1.46 -10.87 -11.94
C VAL A 231 1.68 -12.07 -12.86
N LYS A 232 2.83 -12.72 -12.76
CA LYS A 232 3.16 -13.91 -13.58
C LYS A 232 2.20 -15.08 -13.34
N SER A 233 1.65 -15.22 -12.14
CA SER A 233 0.69 -16.28 -11.79
C SER A 233 -0.78 -15.90 -12.03
N GLY A 234 -1.07 -14.71 -12.52
CA GLY A 234 -2.44 -14.23 -12.73
C GLY A 234 -3.22 -13.89 -11.45
N HIS A 235 -2.56 -13.86 -10.29
CA HIS A 235 -3.23 -13.70 -9.00
C HIS A 235 -3.50 -12.22 -8.65
N MET A 236 -4.79 -11.86 -8.47
CA MET A 236 -5.25 -10.55 -8.00
C MET A 236 -4.69 -9.36 -8.83
N LEU A 237 -4.56 -9.56 -10.13
CA LEU A 237 -3.87 -8.66 -11.07
C LEU A 237 -4.25 -7.18 -10.88
N GLY A 238 -5.54 -6.86 -10.84
CA GLY A 238 -5.98 -5.48 -10.75
C GLY A 238 -5.45 -4.74 -9.52
N ARG A 239 -5.43 -5.39 -8.34
CA ARG A 239 -4.96 -4.77 -7.09
C ARG A 239 -3.45 -4.72 -7.01
N VAL A 240 -2.79 -5.77 -7.45
CA VAL A 240 -1.33 -5.85 -7.52
C VAL A 240 -0.78 -4.75 -8.44
N MET A 241 -1.38 -4.56 -9.62
CA MET A 241 -1.00 -3.51 -10.54
C MET A 241 -1.12 -2.10 -9.94
N LEU A 242 -2.17 -1.83 -9.14
CA LEU A 242 -2.30 -0.54 -8.46
C LEU A 242 -1.15 -0.26 -7.48
N VAL A 243 -0.71 -1.28 -6.73
CA VAL A 243 0.45 -1.13 -5.84
C VAL A 243 1.72 -0.89 -6.66
N LEU A 244 1.94 -1.65 -7.73
CA LEU A 244 3.09 -1.47 -8.64
C LEU A 244 3.11 -0.07 -9.27
N CYS A 245 1.95 0.46 -9.70
CA CYS A 245 1.85 1.84 -10.17
C CYS A 245 2.34 2.86 -9.13
N ASN A 246 1.94 2.68 -7.85
CA ASN A 246 2.37 3.57 -6.79
C ASN A 246 3.88 3.45 -6.52
N LEU A 247 4.45 2.25 -6.63
CA LEU A 247 5.90 2.05 -6.50
C LEU A 247 6.66 2.71 -7.66
N ALA A 248 6.17 2.59 -8.90
CA ALA A 248 6.77 3.22 -10.08
C ALA A 248 6.79 4.76 -10.01
N ALA A 249 5.98 5.37 -9.13
CA ALA A 249 5.99 6.81 -8.92
C ALA A 249 7.26 7.33 -8.22
N SER A 250 8.04 6.47 -7.54
CA SER A 250 9.29 6.84 -6.86
C SER A 250 10.52 6.35 -7.62
N GLY A 251 11.65 7.07 -7.50
CA GLY A 251 12.92 6.68 -8.12
C GLY A 251 13.38 5.30 -7.68
N GLU A 252 13.38 5.06 -6.36
CA GLU A 252 13.76 3.78 -5.77
C GLU A 252 12.84 2.63 -6.22
N GLY A 253 11.54 2.93 -6.36
CA GLY A 253 10.57 1.95 -6.86
C GLY A 253 10.81 1.61 -8.32
N ARG A 254 11.10 2.61 -9.16
CA ARG A 254 11.46 2.38 -10.57
C ARG A 254 12.72 1.53 -10.67
N ALA A 255 13.79 1.90 -9.96
CA ALA A 255 15.02 1.13 -9.95
C ALA A 255 14.76 -0.33 -9.56
N ALA A 256 14.12 -0.57 -8.42
CA ALA A 256 13.80 -1.92 -7.97
C ALA A 256 12.90 -2.71 -8.94
N MET A 257 12.00 -2.05 -9.67
CA MET A 257 11.14 -2.70 -10.66
C MET A 257 11.90 -3.01 -11.95
N LEU A 258 12.78 -2.12 -12.40
CA LEU A 258 13.66 -2.37 -13.56
C LEU A 258 14.62 -3.52 -13.27
N ASP A 259 15.24 -3.55 -12.10
CA ASP A 259 16.11 -4.64 -11.63
C ASP A 259 15.33 -5.97 -11.48
N GLY A 260 14.06 -5.88 -11.12
CA GLY A 260 13.18 -7.03 -10.92
C GLY A 260 12.60 -7.65 -12.18
N GLY A 261 12.90 -7.13 -13.38
CA GLY A 261 12.34 -7.62 -14.64
C GLY A 261 10.88 -7.22 -14.87
N ALA A 262 10.45 -6.06 -14.32
CA ALA A 262 9.06 -5.61 -14.44
C ALA A 262 8.68 -5.28 -15.89
N VAL A 263 9.61 -4.76 -16.71
CA VAL A 263 9.34 -4.40 -18.10
C VAL A 263 8.98 -5.64 -18.92
N GLU A 264 9.82 -6.66 -18.87
CA GLU A 264 9.56 -7.95 -19.53
C GLU A 264 8.24 -8.58 -19.05
N CYS A 265 8.02 -8.59 -17.73
CA CYS A 265 6.81 -9.12 -17.13
C CYS A 265 5.55 -8.41 -17.63
N PHE A 266 5.56 -7.09 -17.72
CA PHE A 266 4.41 -6.30 -18.18
C PHE A 266 4.17 -6.42 -19.68
N ILE A 267 5.24 -6.43 -20.49
CA ILE A 267 5.11 -6.63 -21.93
C ILE A 267 4.61 -8.03 -22.25
N SER A 268 5.15 -9.06 -21.60
CA SER A 268 4.63 -10.43 -21.70
C SER A 268 3.15 -10.50 -21.35
N PHE A 269 2.76 -9.86 -20.26
CA PHE A 269 1.35 -9.79 -19.84
C PHE A 269 0.47 -9.09 -20.87
N LEU A 270 0.91 -7.97 -21.45
CA LEU A 270 0.17 -7.24 -22.49
C LEU A 270 0.01 -8.06 -23.78
N ASN A 271 1.00 -8.88 -24.13
CA ASN A 271 0.97 -9.74 -25.31
C ASN A 271 0.04 -10.96 -25.17
N GLN A 272 -0.17 -11.47 -23.94
CA GLN A 272 -1.04 -12.64 -23.72
C GLN A 272 -2.52 -12.34 -23.99
N GLY A 273 -2.93 -11.07 -23.94
CA GLY A 273 -4.27 -10.63 -24.33
C GLY A 273 -5.41 -11.01 -23.37
N GLU A 274 -5.13 -11.85 -22.38
CA GLU A 274 -6.09 -12.30 -21.38
C GLU A 274 -6.09 -11.32 -20.19
N PHE A 275 -6.99 -10.35 -20.22
CA PHE A 275 -7.16 -9.38 -19.14
C PHE A 275 -8.42 -9.69 -18.35
N GLU A 276 -8.31 -9.70 -17.00
CA GLU A 276 -9.47 -9.73 -16.13
C GLU A 276 -10.42 -8.53 -16.39
N SER A 277 -9.83 -7.38 -16.75
CA SER A 277 -10.57 -6.14 -17.03
C SER A 277 -9.73 -5.13 -17.79
N GLU A 278 -10.39 -4.19 -18.51
CA GLU A 278 -9.75 -3.04 -19.14
C GLU A 278 -8.99 -2.17 -18.12
N ALA A 279 -9.51 -2.04 -16.90
CA ALA A 279 -8.86 -1.29 -15.83
C ALA A 279 -7.52 -1.93 -15.39
N THR A 280 -7.39 -3.26 -15.44
CA THR A 280 -6.13 -3.96 -15.19
C THR A 280 -5.10 -3.65 -16.27
N ARG A 281 -5.54 -3.65 -17.54
CA ARG A 281 -4.71 -3.25 -18.68
C ARG A 281 -4.23 -1.80 -18.55
N GLU A 282 -5.13 -0.87 -18.26
CA GLU A 282 -4.78 0.53 -18.02
C GLU A 282 -3.76 0.70 -16.88
N SER A 283 -3.90 -0.08 -15.81
CA SER A 283 -2.96 -0.05 -14.70
C SER A 283 -1.59 -0.59 -15.09
N CYS A 284 -1.52 -1.63 -15.93
CA CYS A 284 -0.27 -2.15 -16.45
C CYS A 284 0.45 -1.09 -17.32
N VAL A 285 -0.29 -0.45 -18.25
CA VAL A 285 0.25 0.65 -19.06
C VAL A 285 0.69 1.82 -18.19
N ALA A 286 -0.04 2.13 -17.13
CA ALA A 286 0.33 3.19 -16.19
C ALA A 286 1.62 2.87 -15.41
N ALA A 287 1.83 1.62 -15.04
CA ALA A 287 3.07 1.17 -14.42
C ALA A 287 4.25 1.28 -15.41
N LEU A 288 4.10 0.82 -16.65
CA LEU A 288 5.10 0.99 -17.71
C LEU A 288 5.42 2.46 -17.98
N TYR A 289 4.40 3.31 -18.03
CA TYR A 289 4.59 4.76 -18.16
C TYR A 289 5.39 5.33 -16.97
N GLY A 290 5.12 4.87 -15.75
CA GLY A 290 5.95 5.21 -14.58
C GLY A 290 7.40 4.76 -14.74
N LEU A 291 7.64 3.56 -15.30
CA LEU A 291 8.98 3.03 -15.54
C LEU A 291 9.72 3.77 -16.67
N SER A 292 9.01 4.37 -17.65
CA SER A 292 9.65 5.10 -18.75
C SER A 292 10.48 6.31 -18.28
N TYR A 293 10.25 6.80 -17.06
CA TYR A 293 11.14 7.78 -16.43
C TYR A 293 12.46 7.19 -15.90
N GLY A 294 12.72 5.91 -16.12
CA GLY A 294 13.98 5.22 -15.82
C GLY A 294 15.10 5.45 -16.86
N GLY A 295 14.88 6.33 -17.85
CA GLY A 295 15.89 6.74 -18.82
C GLY A 295 16.37 5.61 -19.72
N LEU A 296 17.68 5.60 -20.01
CA LEU A 296 18.32 4.64 -20.91
C LEU A 296 18.09 3.18 -20.50
N ARG A 297 18.13 2.89 -19.19
CA ARG A 297 17.89 1.53 -18.69
C ARG A 297 16.51 1.01 -19.07
N PHE A 298 15.46 1.84 -18.93
CA PHE A 298 14.13 1.47 -19.38
C PHE A 298 14.10 1.22 -20.90
N LYS A 299 14.75 2.09 -21.71
CA LYS A 299 14.78 1.95 -23.17
C LYS A 299 15.40 0.62 -23.59
N GLY A 300 16.55 0.24 -23.00
CA GLY A 300 17.22 -1.03 -23.28
C GLY A 300 16.31 -2.23 -22.99
N LEU A 301 15.77 -2.31 -21.74
CA LEU A 301 14.87 -3.38 -21.33
C LEU A 301 13.58 -3.45 -22.18
N ALA A 302 13.03 -2.30 -22.55
CA ALA A 302 11.82 -2.24 -23.36
C ALA A 302 12.08 -2.70 -24.80
N LYS A 303 13.23 -2.38 -25.36
CA LYS A 303 13.66 -2.87 -26.70
C LYS A 303 13.87 -4.38 -26.69
N GLU A 304 14.56 -4.90 -25.69
CA GLU A 304 14.78 -6.34 -25.49
C GLU A 304 13.46 -7.11 -25.34
N ALA A 305 12.50 -6.56 -24.59
CA ALA A 305 11.19 -7.15 -24.39
C ALA A 305 10.23 -7.02 -25.59
N GLY A 306 10.61 -6.36 -26.69
CA GLY A 306 9.72 -6.12 -27.84
C GLY A 306 8.55 -5.18 -27.53
N ALA A 307 8.77 -4.19 -26.64
CA ALA A 307 7.72 -3.32 -26.12
C ALA A 307 7.03 -2.49 -27.21
N GLU A 308 7.74 -2.08 -28.26
CA GLU A 308 7.19 -1.20 -29.32
C GLU A 308 6.02 -1.86 -30.05
N GLU A 309 6.16 -3.13 -30.45
CA GLU A 309 5.08 -3.87 -31.12
C GLU A 309 3.86 -4.06 -30.22
N ALA A 310 4.08 -4.45 -28.95
CA ALA A 310 3.00 -4.63 -27.97
C ALA A 310 2.23 -3.32 -27.72
N LEU A 311 2.95 -2.21 -27.61
CA LEU A 311 2.38 -0.89 -27.37
C LEU A 311 1.63 -0.34 -28.59
N MET A 312 2.12 -0.55 -29.81
CA MET A 312 1.40 -0.15 -31.03
C MET A 312 0.06 -0.86 -31.17
N LYS A 313 -0.02 -2.15 -30.84
CA LYS A 313 -1.30 -2.88 -30.81
C LYS A 313 -2.29 -2.28 -29.81
N LEU A 314 -1.80 -1.78 -28.69
CA LEU A 314 -2.62 -1.11 -27.66
C LEU A 314 -3.04 0.31 -28.05
N GLU A 315 -2.22 1.01 -28.84
CA GLU A 315 -2.58 2.33 -29.37
C GLU A 315 -3.80 2.25 -30.28
N GLU A 316 -3.98 1.16 -31.02
CA GLU A 316 -5.16 0.94 -31.88
C GLU A 316 -6.40 0.58 -31.08
N LYS A 317 -6.30 -0.33 -30.10
CA LYS A 317 -7.44 -1.01 -29.47
C LYS A 317 -7.69 -0.62 -28.01
N GLY A 318 -6.80 0.14 -27.37
CA GLY A 318 -6.90 0.50 -25.97
C GLY A 318 -7.90 1.63 -25.68
N SER A 319 -8.19 1.85 -24.39
CA SER A 319 -8.94 3.03 -23.97
C SER A 319 -8.16 4.33 -24.22
N GLU A 320 -8.85 5.46 -24.28
CA GLU A 320 -8.21 6.77 -24.50
C GLU A 320 -7.16 7.13 -23.42
N ASN A 321 -7.37 6.69 -22.18
CA ASN A 321 -6.39 6.87 -21.11
C ASN A 321 -5.14 6.00 -21.32
N ALA A 322 -5.30 4.77 -21.77
CA ALA A 322 -4.19 3.89 -22.12
C ALA A 322 -3.43 4.45 -23.34
N LYS A 323 -4.13 4.81 -24.40
CA LYS A 323 -3.54 5.37 -25.64
C LYS A 323 -2.65 6.59 -25.37
N LYS A 324 -3.10 7.53 -24.52
CA LYS A 324 -2.29 8.70 -24.14
C LYS A 324 -0.95 8.31 -23.51
N LYS A 325 -0.96 7.33 -22.60
CA LYS A 325 0.27 6.85 -21.96
C LYS A 325 1.14 6.05 -22.91
N VAL A 326 0.53 5.21 -23.74
CA VAL A 326 1.23 4.43 -24.78
C VAL A 326 1.99 5.36 -25.73
N ARG A 327 1.35 6.43 -26.25
CA ARG A 327 2.02 7.41 -27.11
C ARG A 327 3.25 8.03 -26.43
N ARG A 328 3.12 8.40 -25.16
CA ARG A 328 4.25 8.94 -24.39
C ARG A 328 5.38 7.94 -24.21
N ILE A 329 5.06 6.67 -23.95
CA ILE A 329 6.08 5.62 -23.86
C ILE A 329 6.76 5.44 -25.22
N LEU A 330 6.00 5.38 -26.33
CA LEU A 330 6.54 5.26 -27.68
C LEU A 330 7.40 6.47 -28.07
N GLU A 331 7.01 7.69 -27.69
CA GLU A 331 7.84 8.90 -27.85
C GLU A 331 9.19 8.70 -27.16
N VAL A 332 9.20 8.30 -25.87
CA VAL A 332 10.42 8.03 -25.10
C VAL A 332 11.30 6.97 -25.79
N LEU A 333 10.71 5.90 -26.31
CA LEU A 333 11.46 4.83 -26.98
C LEU A 333 12.08 5.28 -28.32
N ARG A 334 11.43 6.22 -29.05
CA ARG A 334 11.86 6.73 -30.34
C ARG A 334 12.77 7.95 -30.28
N GLU A 335 12.81 8.65 -29.15
CA GLU A 335 13.75 9.75 -28.95
C GLU A 335 15.19 9.24 -29.12
N LYS A 336 15.86 9.65 -30.22
CA LYS A 336 17.28 9.39 -30.39
C LYS A 336 18.07 10.31 -29.45
N HIS A 337 18.86 9.76 -28.55
CA HIS A 337 19.99 10.48 -27.99
C HIS A 337 21.10 10.47 -29.02
N GLU A 338 21.77 11.61 -29.19
CA GLU A 338 22.92 11.72 -30.14
C GLU A 338 24.07 10.75 -29.78
N GLU A 339 24.00 10.09 -28.64
CA GLU A 339 24.96 9.09 -28.11
C GLU A 339 24.49 7.63 -28.33
N ASP A 340 23.29 7.38 -28.88
CA ASP A 340 22.73 6.02 -29.02
C ASP A 340 23.41 5.16 -30.10
N GLU A 341 24.26 5.73 -30.98
CA GLU A 341 24.93 4.99 -32.05
C GLU A 341 26.11 4.13 -31.55
N ASP A 342 26.67 4.42 -30.35
CA ASP A 342 27.85 3.72 -29.83
C ASP A 342 27.62 3.01 -28.46
N ILE A 343 26.38 2.98 -27.94
CA ILE A 343 26.12 2.34 -26.64
C ILE A 343 26.01 0.82 -26.79
N ASN A 344 27.01 0.11 -26.25
CA ASN A 344 26.93 -1.33 -26.09
C ASN A 344 25.99 -1.66 -24.91
N TRP A 345 24.72 -1.95 -25.22
CA TRP A 345 23.67 -2.25 -24.24
C TRP A 345 23.98 -3.47 -23.36
N GLU A 346 24.71 -4.46 -23.89
CA GLU A 346 25.13 -5.63 -23.08
C GLU A 346 26.11 -5.24 -21.98
N GLU A 347 27.02 -4.33 -22.26
CA GLU A 347 27.99 -3.82 -21.31
C GLU A 347 27.32 -2.95 -20.23
N LEU A 348 26.32 -2.14 -20.60
CA LEU A 348 25.56 -1.29 -19.69
C LEU A 348 24.66 -2.11 -18.75
N LEU A 349 24.05 -3.18 -19.23
CA LEU A 349 23.18 -4.06 -18.44
C LEU A 349 23.98 -4.97 -17.51
N ASN A 350 25.23 -5.33 -17.86
CA ASN A 350 26.08 -6.22 -17.09
C ASN A 350 27.07 -5.51 -16.17
N SER A 351 27.21 -4.19 -16.24
CA SER A 351 28.18 -3.41 -15.46
C SER A 351 27.91 -3.36 -13.95
N ASP A 352 26.69 -3.69 -13.50
CA ASP A 352 26.34 -3.74 -12.08
C ASP A 352 26.84 -5.02 -11.35
N ASP A 353 27.25 -6.07 -12.08
CA ASP A 353 27.77 -7.31 -11.48
C ASP A 353 29.26 -7.20 -11.09
N ASP A 354 30.03 -6.29 -11.65
CA ASP A 354 31.48 -6.16 -11.34
C ASP A 354 31.78 -5.28 -10.12
N LEU A 355 30.88 -4.41 -9.70
CA LEU A 355 31.08 -3.58 -8.50
C LEU A 355 30.98 -4.39 -7.19
N SER A 356 30.38 -5.57 -7.23
CA SER A 356 30.31 -6.47 -6.06
C SER A 356 31.57 -7.34 -5.89
N ARG A 357 32.41 -7.48 -6.93
CA ARG A 357 33.65 -8.32 -6.89
C ARG A 357 34.89 -7.59 -6.43
N THR A 358 34.95 -6.26 -6.50
CA THR A 358 36.18 -5.50 -6.17
C THR A 358 36.29 -5.11 -4.70
N GLN A 359 35.27 -5.32 -3.87
CA GLN A 359 35.37 -5.07 -2.41
C GLN A 359 35.83 -6.28 -1.58
N GLY A 360 36.14 -7.42 -2.19
CA GLY A 360 36.56 -8.66 -1.52
C GLY A 360 38.06 -8.91 -1.43
N GLN A 361 38.95 -8.06 -1.97
CA GLN A 361 40.39 -8.34 -2.05
C GLN A 361 41.33 -7.22 -1.50
N ALA A 362 40.97 -6.54 -0.44
CA ALA A 362 41.86 -5.64 0.27
C ALA A 362 41.90 -5.96 1.78
N GLY A 363 42.46 -7.11 2.13
CA GLY A 363 42.62 -7.50 3.53
C GLY A 363 43.52 -8.70 3.70
N GLY A 364 44.82 -8.53 3.55
CA GLY A 364 45.73 -9.62 3.89
C GLY A 364 47.18 -9.42 3.50
N ARG A 365 47.89 -8.51 4.14
CA ARG A 365 49.35 -8.56 4.30
C ARG A 365 49.75 -7.88 5.59
N THR A 366 49.79 -8.63 6.68
CA THR A 366 50.59 -8.27 7.85
C THR A 366 51.98 -8.78 7.63
N GLY A 367 52.91 -7.84 7.39
CA GLY A 367 54.33 -8.08 7.44
C GLY A 367 54.81 -8.11 8.89
N SER A 368 55.29 -9.26 9.30
CA SER A 368 56.12 -9.47 10.47
C SER A 368 57.45 -8.76 10.25
N SER A 369 57.88 -7.93 11.18
CA SER A 369 59.32 -7.63 11.38
C SER A 369 59.58 -7.31 12.83
N SER A 370 60.49 -8.11 13.34
CA SER A 370 61.14 -8.07 14.63
C SER A 370 61.78 -6.70 14.99
N CYS A 371 61.62 -6.25 16.19
CA CYS A 371 62.66 -6.04 17.24
C CYS A 371 61.97 -5.60 18.53
#